data_b5d9eedcdf3685c1ca819ed3c244e832
#
_entry.id   b5d9eedcdf3685c1ca819ed3c244e832
#
_cell.length_a   1.000
_cell.length_b   1.000
_cell.length_c   1.000
_cell.angle_alpha   90.00
_cell.angle_beta   90.00
_cell.angle_gamma   90.00
#
_symmetry.space_group_name_H-M   'P 1'
#
loop_
_entity.id
_entity.type
_entity.pdbx_description
1 polymer ?
#
loop_
_entity_poly.entity_id
_entity_poly.type
_entity_poly.pdbx_seq_one_letter_code
_entity_poly.pdbx_strand_id
1 'polypeptide(L)'
;MPSHIIHPIPPVFDTDSRILILGSFPSVKSRESCFFYGHPQNRFWKLLARLRKEDIPSSVEEKKAFLLRNHIDVWDTIHSCSIEGSSDSSIRDVVPNDLASILDHASIQAIYTNGGLSGKMYDRFCRKQTGIEAIKLPSTSPANAAWNLDRLTDAWKCINQILGEPGSETKNTVSDGNAREAKTRTI
;
A
#
# COMPACT_ATOMS: atom_id res chain seq x y z
N MET A 1 -7.42 -28.93 -9.12
CA MET A 1 -8.76 -28.34 -9.19
C MET A 1 -8.76 -26.97 -8.54
N PRO A 2 -9.44 -25.99 -9.09
CA PRO A 2 -9.54 -24.69 -8.44
C PRO A 2 -10.25 -24.81 -7.10
N SER A 3 -9.71 -24.15 -6.08
CA SER A 3 -10.31 -24.07 -4.76
C SER A 3 -10.94 -22.69 -4.58
N HIS A 4 -12.14 -22.64 -3.98
CA HIS A 4 -12.71 -21.36 -3.57
C HIS A 4 -12.04 -20.91 -2.27
N ILE A 5 -11.46 -19.72 -2.28
CA ILE A 5 -10.67 -19.19 -1.17
C ILE A 5 -11.21 -17.80 -0.80
N ILE A 6 -11.41 -17.60 0.50
CA ILE A 6 -11.67 -16.28 1.09
C ILE A 6 -10.35 -15.66 1.49
N HIS A 7 -10.18 -14.38 1.25
CA HIS A 7 -8.98 -13.62 1.57
C HIS A 7 -8.70 -13.64 3.07
N PRO A 8 -7.57 -14.22 3.52
CA PRO A 8 -7.35 -14.45 4.95
C PRO A 8 -6.61 -13.29 5.64
N ILE A 9 -6.11 -12.30 4.86
CA ILE A 9 -5.24 -11.26 5.38
C ILE A 9 -6.03 -9.96 5.52
N PRO A 10 -6.14 -9.40 6.74
CA PRO A 10 -6.79 -8.11 6.94
C PRO A 10 -5.97 -6.98 6.33
N PRO A 11 -6.59 -5.85 5.95
CA PRO A 11 -5.87 -4.69 5.45
C PRO A 11 -4.93 -4.10 6.51
N VAL A 12 -3.86 -3.47 6.06
CA VAL A 12 -3.01 -2.63 6.90
C VAL A 12 -3.34 -1.19 6.59
N PHE A 13 -3.87 -0.44 7.55
CA PHE A 13 -4.21 0.97 7.41
C PHE A 13 -4.34 1.66 8.77
N ASP A 14 -4.24 2.98 8.77
CA ASP A 14 -4.60 3.85 9.90
C ASP A 14 -5.19 5.17 9.40
N THR A 15 -5.52 6.07 10.32
CA THR A 15 -6.11 7.38 9.99
C THR A 15 -5.15 8.34 9.31
N ASP A 16 -3.84 8.13 9.44
CA ASP A 16 -2.79 8.98 8.89
C ASP A 16 -2.33 8.53 7.50
N SER A 17 -2.89 7.43 7.01
CA SER A 17 -2.57 6.88 5.68
C SER A 17 -2.96 7.84 4.56
N ARG A 18 -2.12 7.90 3.52
CA ARG A 18 -2.29 8.83 2.39
C ARG A 18 -2.44 8.13 1.06
N ILE A 19 -1.87 6.95 0.92
CA ILE A 19 -2.00 6.13 -0.30
C ILE A 19 -2.44 4.72 0.05
N LEU A 20 -3.18 4.11 -0.88
CA LEU A 20 -3.57 2.70 -0.80
C LEU A 20 -2.94 1.94 -1.96
N ILE A 21 -2.17 0.90 -1.66
CA ILE A 21 -1.61 -0.01 -2.66
C ILE A 21 -2.41 -1.30 -2.65
N LEU A 22 -2.96 -1.67 -3.78
CA LEU A 22 -3.78 -2.85 -3.95
C LEU A 22 -3.08 -3.91 -4.81
N GLY A 23 -2.96 -5.12 -4.25
CA GLY A 23 -2.72 -6.32 -5.04
C GLY A 23 -4.00 -6.88 -5.63
N SER A 24 -3.91 -8.03 -6.30
CA SER A 24 -5.08 -8.77 -6.80
C SER A 24 -5.64 -9.72 -5.74
N PHE A 25 -4.88 -10.76 -5.43
CA PHE A 25 -5.19 -11.79 -4.45
C PHE A 25 -3.89 -12.36 -3.88
N PRO A 26 -3.83 -12.77 -2.60
CA PRO A 26 -2.58 -13.22 -2.00
C PRO A 26 -2.11 -14.53 -2.61
N SER A 27 -0.82 -14.62 -2.92
CA SER A 27 -0.16 -15.86 -3.35
C SER A 27 -0.23 -16.95 -2.28
N VAL A 28 0.06 -18.20 -2.64
CA VAL A 28 0.16 -19.30 -1.67
C VAL A 28 1.10 -18.92 -0.52
N LYS A 29 2.28 -18.38 -0.84
CA LYS A 29 3.26 -17.95 0.18
C LYS A 29 2.76 -16.82 1.08
N SER A 30 2.00 -15.87 0.55
CA SER A 30 1.37 -14.82 1.34
C SER A 30 0.30 -15.40 2.28
N ARG A 31 -0.49 -16.36 1.82
CA ARG A 31 -1.49 -17.04 2.65
C ARG A 31 -0.85 -17.88 3.75
N GLU A 32 0.25 -18.59 3.46
CA GLU A 32 1.02 -19.37 4.44
C GLU A 32 1.63 -18.48 5.53
N SER A 33 2.19 -17.34 5.15
CA SER A 33 2.78 -16.37 6.08
C SER A 33 1.77 -15.43 6.72
N CYS A 34 0.49 -15.49 6.31
CA CYS A 34 -0.59 -14.60 6.73
C CYS A 34 -0.23 -13.11 6.57
N PHE A 35 0.59 -12.76 5.57
CA PHE A 35 0.93 -11.38 5.27
C PHE A 35 1.26 -11.13 3.80
N PHE A 36 1.13 -9.86 3.37
CA PHE A 36 1.27 -9.43 1.98
C PHE A 36 2.67 -9.66 1.41
N TYR A 37 2.71 -10.03 0.14
CA TYR A 37 3.95 -10.17 -0.64
C TYR A 37 4.97 -11.10 0.02
N GLY A 38 4.49 -12.23 0.56
CA GLY A 38 5.31 -13.19 1.33
C GLY A 38 6.25 -14.07 0.49
N HIS A 39 6.16 -14.07 -0.84
CA HIS A 39 7.07 -14.85 -1.68
C HIS A 39 8.50 -14.26 -1.58
N PRO A 40 9.54 -15.08 -1.30
CA PRO A 40 10.91 -14.58 -1.05
C PRO A 40 11.50 -13.75 -2.20
N GLN A 41 11.10 -14.04 -3.44
CA GLN A 41 11.56 -13.34 -4.64
C GLN A 41 10.65 -12.16 -5.03
N ASN A 42 9.57 -11.89 -4.30
CA ASN A 42 8.77 -10.70 -4.55
C ASN A 42 9.57 -9.46 -4.18
N ARG A 43 9.58 -8.47 -5.06
CA ARG A 43 10.42 -7.27 -4.89
C ARG A 43 9.73 -6.14 -4.12
N PHE A 44 8.49 -6.34 -3.68
CA PHE A 44 7.68 -5.28 -3.04
C PHE A 44 8.38 -4.63 -1.85
N TRP A 45 8.84 -5.44 -0.88
CA TRP A 45 9.49 -4.90 0.33
C TRP A 45 10.84 -4.25 0.04
N LYS A 46 11.64 -4.83 -0.85
CA LYS A 46 12.91 -4.24 -1.30
C LYS A 46 12.71 -2.92 -2.04
N LEU A 47 11.65 -2.86 -2.86
CA LEU A 47 11.28 -1.69 -3.62
C LEU A 47 10.84 -0.54 -2.70
N LEU A 48 9.91 -0.79 -1.79
CA LEU A 48 9.45 0.23 -0.84
C LEU A 48 10.58 0.72 0.07
N ALA A 49 11.40 -0.18 0.60
CA ALA A 49 12.56 0.17 1.42
C ALA A 49 13.51 1.11 0.67
N ARG A 50 13.80 0.81 -0.60
CA ARG A 50 14.63 1.67 -1.46
C ARG A 50 13.99 3.04 -1.69
N LEU A 51 12.69 3.09 -2.01
CA LEU A 51 11.96 4.35 -2.26
C LEU A 51 11.87 5.23 -1.02
N ARG A 52 11.79 4.61 0.16
CA ARG A 52 11.70 5.33 1.44
C ARG A 52 13.06 5.51 2.14
N LYS A 53 14.15 5.01 1.56
CA LYS A 53 15.51 5.04 2.11
C LYS A 53 15.61 4.47 3.52
N GLU A 54 14.93 3.34 3.72
CA GLU A 54 14.89 2.59 4.97
C GLU A 54 15.40 1.16 4.79
N ASP A 55 15.67 0.49 5.90
CA ASP A 55 16.02 -0.93 5.89
C ASP A 55 14.84 -1.79 5.46
N ILE A 56 15.13 -2.94 4.85
CA ILE A 56 14.09 -3.88 4.41
C ILE A 56 13.46 -4.55 5.64
N PRO A 57 12.15 -4.36 5.89
CA PRO A 57 11.49 -4.98 7.03
C PRO A 57 11.44 -6.50 6.86
N SER A 58 11.75 -7.24 7.93
CA SER A 58 11.87 -8.71 7.91
C SER A 58 10.67 -9.42 8.54
N SER A 59 10.21 -8.96 9.70
CA SER A 59 9.05 -9.54 10.39
C SER A 59 7.72 -8.91 9.94
N VAL A 60 6.61 -9.55 10.28
CA VAL A 60 5.27 -9.01 10.01
C VAL A 60 5.06 -7.69 10.76
N GLU A 61 5.53 -7.62 12.01
CA GLU A 61 5.46 -6.42 12.84
C GLU A 61 6.26 -5.26 12.25
N GLU A 62 7.48 -5.53 11.78
CA GLU A 62 8.32 -4.53 11.11
C GLU A 62 7.68 -4.04 9.81
N LYS A 63 7.08 -4.95 9.03
CA LYS A 63 6.37 -4.61 7.78
C LYS A 63 5.16 -3.72 8.04
N LYS A 64 4.35 -4.03 9.06
CA LYS A 64 3.23 -3.18 9.47
C LYS A 64 3.71 -1.81 9.92
N ALA A 65 4.70 -1.75 10.81
CA ALA A 65 5.27 -0.50 11.29
C ALA A 65 5.86 0.33 10.15
N PHE A 66 6.56 -0.31 9.20
CA PHE A 66 7.10 0.35 8.00
C PHE A 66 5.99 1.01 7.17
N LEU A 67 4.91 0.29 6.89
CA LEU A 67 3.80 0.82 6.10
C LEU A 67 3.16 2.04 6.77
N LEU A 68 2.78 1.90 8.04
CA LEU A 68 2.05 2.95 8.76
C LEU A 68 2.89 4.22 8.97
N ARG A 69 4.18 4.11 9.36
CA ARG A 69 5.03 5.31 9.48
C ARG A 69 5.33 5.99 8.15
N ASN A 70 5.16 5.28 7.02
CA ASN A 70 5.27 5.84 5.68
C ASN A 70 3.92 6.26 5.08
N HIS A 71 2.83 6.22 5.84
CA HIS A 71 1.47 6.59 5.40
C HIS A 71 0.96 5.75 4.22
N ILE A 72 1.31 4.47 4.19
CA ILE A 72 0.97 3.52 3.13
C ILE A 72 0.00 2.49 3.66
N ASP A 73 -1.17 2.37 3.03
CA ASP A 73 -2.09 1.26 3.23
C ASP A 73 -1.83 0.16 2.21
N VAL A 74 -2.06 -1.06 2.63
CA VAL A 74 -1.96 -2.23 1.74
C VAL A 74 -3.14 -3.16 1.94
N TRP A 75 -3.74 -3.56 0.83
CA TRP A 75 -4.72 -4.65 0.76
C TRP A 75 -4.70 -5.28 -0.64
N ASP A 76 -5.72 -6.09 -0.94
CA ASP A 76 -5.96 -6.67 -2.26
C ASP A 76 -7.35 -6.31 -2.77
N THR A 77 -7.56 -6.34 -4.08
CA THR A 77 -8.85 -6.02 -4.69
C THR A 77 -9.90 -7.13 -4.49
N ILE A 78 -9.45 -8.38 -4.36
CA ILE A 78 -10.32 -9.56 -4.33
C ILE A 78 -10.51 -10.06 -2.90
N HIS A 79 -11.77 -10.14 -2.47
CA HIS A 79 -12.17 -10.73 -1.19
C HIS A 79 -12.21 -12.25 -1.25
N SER A 80 -12.82 -12.80 -2.30
CA SER A 80 -12.84 -14.25 -2.52
C SER A 80 -12.86 -14.58 -4.00
N CYS A 81 -12.31 -15.71 -4.34
CA CYS A 81 -12.32 -16.22 -5.70
C CYS A 81 -12.06 -17.72 -5.73
N SER A 82 -12.35 -18.34 -6.88
CA SER A 82 -11.86 -19.67 -7.22
C SER A 82 -10.51 -19.52 -7.91
N ILE A 83 -9.47 -20.18 -7.39
CA ILE A 83 -8.11 -20.07 -7.89
C ILE A 83 -7.38 -21.42 -7.81
N GLU A 84 -6.46 -21.66 -8.74
CA GLU A 84 -5.55 -22.80 -8.73
C GLU A 84 -4.12 -22.34 -8.36
N GLY A 85 -3.68 -22.72 -7.16
CA GLY A 85 -2.39 -22.29 -6.63
C GLY A 85 -2.25 -20.78 -6.48
N SER A 86 -1.34 -20.18 -7.25
CA SER A 86 -1.13 -18.74 -7.39
C SER A 86 -1.28 -18.26 -8.83
N SER A 87 -1.98 -19.03 -9.67
CA SER A 87 -2.13 -18.72 -11.09
C SER A 87 -3.20 -17.65 -11.32
N ASP A 88 -2.79 -16.44 -11.63
CA ASP A 88 -3.66 -15.30 -11.94
C ASP A 88 -4.66 -15.61 -13.05
N SER A 89 -4.26 -16.42 -14.05
CA SER A 89 -5.12 -16.81 -15.16
C SER A 89 -6.24 -17.78 -14.78
N SER A 90 -6.13 -18.43 -13.62
CA SER A 90 -7.14 -19.36 -13.10
C SER A 90 -8.22 -18.69 -12.26
N ILE A 91 -8.09 -17.41 -11.95
CA ILE A 91 -9.03 -16.67 -11.08
C ILE A 91 -10.42 -16.62 -11.72
N ARG A 92 -11.44 -17.07 -10.98
CA ARG A 92 -12.87 -17.11 -11.32
C ARG A 92 -13.70 -16.73 -10.09
N ASP A 93 -14.98 -16.47 -10.32
CA ASP A 93 -15.97 -16.23 -9.25
C ASP A 93 -15.54 -15.14 -8.26
N VAL A 94 -15.09 -14.02 -8.80
CA VAL A 94 -14.49 -12.92 -8.03
C VAL A 94 -15.55 -12.16 -7.24
N VAL A 95 -15.34 -12.06 -5.93
CA VAL A 95 -16.02 -11.10 -5.05
C VAL A 95 -14.97 -10.07 -4.62
N PRO A 96 -15.19 -8.75 -4.83
CA PRO A 96 -14.21 -7.74 -4.44
C PRO A 96 -14.23 -7.50 -2.93
N ASN A 97 -13.10 -6.99 -2.40
CA ASN A 97 -13.06 -6.42 -1.06
C ASN A 97 -13.86 -5.11 -0.99
N ASP A 98 -14.45 -4.86 0.17
CA ASP A 98 -15.09 -3.57 0.45
C ASP A 98 -14.04 -2.55 0.91
N LEU A 99 -13.63 -1.69 -0.03
CA LEU A 99 -12.63 -0.65 0.22
C LEU A 99 -13.17 0.54 1.03
N ALA A 100 -14.48 0.65 1.22
CA ALA A 100 -15.09 1.71 2.02
C ALA A 100 -14.57 1.67 3.46
N SER A 101 -14.30 0.49 4.00
CA SER A 101 -13.73 0.31 5.33
C SER A 101 -12.39 1.05 5.54
N ILE A 102 -11.61 1.23 4.48
CA ILE A 102 -10.37 2.01 4.50
C ILE A 102 -10.66 3.48 4.21
N LEU A 103 -11.38 3.75 3.12
CA LEU A 103 -11.62 5.11 2.62
C LEU A 103 -12.42 5.97 3.59
N ASP A 104 -13.27 5.37 4.43
CA ASP A 104 -14.04 6.07 5.45
C ASP A 104 -13.19 6.45 6.68
N HIS A 105 -12.02 5.83 6.87
CA HIS A 105 -11.16 6.03 8.05
C HIS A 105 -9.87 6.81 7.74
N ALA A 106 -9.41 6.76 6.49
CA ALA A 106 -8.15 7.37 6.07
C ALA A 106 -8.38 8.36 4.91
N SER A 107 -7.65 9.46 4.92
CA SER A 107 -7.71 10.47 3.84
C SER A 107 -6.83 10.04 2.66
N ILE A 108 -7.22 8.95 2.00
CA ILE A 108 -6.47 8.41 0.85
C ILE A 108 -6.50 9.38 -0.33
N GLN A 109 -5.33 9.83 -0.75
CA GLN A 109 -5.13 10.79 -1.84
C GLN A 109 -4.92 10.11 -3.19
N ALA A 110 -4.41 8.87 -3.20
CA ALA A 110 -4.26 8.07 -4.40
C ALA A 110 -4.35 6.58 -4.10
N ILE A 111 -4.87 5.85 -5.10
CA ILE A 111 -4.90 4.39 -5.10
C ILE A 111 -3.96 3.90 -6.21
N TYR A 112 -3.06 3.00 -5.84
CA TYR A 112 -2.13 2.34 -6.76
C TYR A 112 -2.44 0.86 -6.85
N THR A 113 -2.39 0.30 -8.05
CA THR A 113 -2.54 -1.15 -8.24
C THR A 113 -1.22 -1.79 -8.64
N ASN A 114 -0.83 -2.82 -7.91
CA ASN A 114 0.40 -3.56 -8.13
C ASN A 114 0.19 -4.63 -9.20
N GLY A 115 0.42 -4.25 -10.46
CA GLY A 115 0.29 -5.12 -11.61
C GLY A 115 -1.01 -4.99 -12.40
N GLY A 116 -1.00 -5.55 -13.61
CA GLY A 116 -2.10 -5.41 -14.57
C GLY A 116 -3.39 -6.10 -14.13
N LEU A 117 -3.30 -7.26 -13.47
CA LEU A 117 -4.49 -7.97 -12.97
C LEU A 117 -5.19 -7.19 -11.88
N SER A 118 -4.43 -6.69 -10.89
CA SER A 118 -4.98 -5.83 -9.83
C SER A 118 -5.70 -4.61 -10.43
N GLY A 119 -5.07 -3.94 -11.41
CA GLY A 119 -5.69 -2.82 -12.11
C GLY A 119 -6.99 -3.17 -12.81
N LYS A 120 -7.04 -4.30 -13.52
CA LYS A 120 -8.26 -4.78 -14.19
C LYS A 120 -9.37 -5.10 -13.18
N MET A 121 -9.03 -5.76 -12.07
CA MET A 121 -10.01 -6.10 -11.02
C MET A 121 -10.54 -4.84 -10.35
N TYR A 122 -9.66 -3.89 -10.04
CA TYR A 122 -10.06 -2.60 -9.49
C TYR A 122 -11.03 -1.85 -10.42
N ASP A 123 -10.67 -1.68 -11.69
CA ASP A 123 -11.52 -0.99 -12.66
C ASP A 123 -12.89 -1.65 -12.80
N ARG A 124 -12.92 -2.97 -12.79
CA ARG A 124 -14.15 -3.73 -12.98
C ARG A 124 -15.07 -3.70 -11.75
N PHE A 125 -14.52 -3.81 -10.55
CA PHE A 125 -15.31 -4.08 -9.35
C PHE A 125 -15.29 -2.95 -8.31
N CYS A 126 -14.22 -2.16 -8.23
CA CYS A 126 -14.04 -1.20 -7.15
C CYS A 126 -14.18 0.26 -7.61
N ARG A 127 -13.71 0.61 -8.82
CA ARG A 127 -13.66 1.99 -9.30
C ARG A 127 -15.00 2.73 -9.21
N LYS A 128 -16.10 2.04 -9.57
CA LYS A 128 -17.43 2.66 -9.54
C LYS A 128 -17.91 2.96 -8.11
N GLN A 129 -17.51 2.11 -7.15
CA GLN A 129 -17.89 2.28 -5.75
C GLN A 129 -17.05 3.36 -5.06
N THR A 130 -15.77 3.41 -5.35
CA THR A 130 -14.84 4.36 -4.71
C THR A 130 -14.88 5.75 -5.35
N GLY A 131 -15.24 5.85 -6.63
CA GLY A 131 -15.17 7.09 -7.40
C GLY A 131 -13.74 7.56 -7.69
N ILE A 132 -12.72 6.79 -7.33
CA ILE A 132 -11.30 7.13 -7.48
C ILE A 132 -10.70 6.36 -8.64
N GLU A 133 -9.94 7.02 -9.50
CA GLU A 133 -9.16 6.37 -10.54
C GLU A 133 -7.84 5.86 -9.97
N ALA A 134 -7.55 4.55 -10.15
CA ALA A 134 -6.30 3.97 -9.66
C ALA A 134 -5.16 4.15 -10.67
N ILE A 135 -3.97 4.38 -10.16
CA ILE A 135 -2.73 4.42 -10.93
C ILE A 135 -2.16 3.01 -11.00
N LYS A 136 -2.05 2.48 -12.22
CA LYS A 136 -1.53 1.12 -12.46
C LYS A 136 -0.01 1.15 -12.49
N LEU A 137 0.62 0.38 -11.60
CA LEU A 137 2.07 0.24 -11.53
C LEU A 137 2.51 -1.17 -11.96
N PRO A 138 3.71 -1.32 -12.52
CA PRO A 138 4.22 -2.63 -12.91
C PRO A 138 4.33 -3.55 -11.70
N SER A 139 3.98 -4.83 -11.91
CA SER A 139 3.95 -5.84 -10.85
C SER A 139 5.33 -6.09 -10.24
N THR A 140 5.37 -6.17 -8.91
CA THR A 140 6.55 -6.57 -8.13
C THR A 140 6.75 -8.10 -8.08
N SER A 141 5.80 -8.88 -8.61
CA SER A 141 5.87 -10.34 -8.65
C SER A 141 7.10 -10.84 -9.42
N PRO A 142 7.76 -11.93 -8.95
CA PRO A 142 8.84 -12.56 -9.70
C PRO A 142 8.41 -13.05 -11.10
N ALA A 143 7.13 -13.33 -11.31
CA ALA A 143 6.59 -13.66 -12.62
C ALA A 143 6.73 -12.53 -13.66
N ASN A 144 6.86 -11.27 -13.20
CA ASN A 144 7.12 -10.11 -14.06
C ASN A 144 8.64 -9.94 -14.28
N ALA A 145 9.26 -10.91 -14.94
CA ALA A 145 10.71 -10.99 -15.08
C ALA A 145 11.33 -9.86 -15.93
N ALA A 146 10.55 -9.23 -16.80
CA ALA A 146 11.00 -8.11 -17.64
C ALA A 146 11.32 -6.83 -16.83
N TRP A 147 10.84 -6.74 -15.59
CA TRP A 147 11.03 -5.62 -14.70
C TRP A 147 11.98 -5.97 -13.56
N ASN A 148 13.22 -5.52 -13.66
CA ASN A 148 14.17 -5.60 -12.55
C ASN A 148 13.88 -4.53 -11.47
N LEU A 149 14.60 -4.59 -10.35
CA LEU A 149 14.37 -3.68 -9.23
C LEU A 149 14.59 -2.21 -9.59
N ASP A 150 15.56 -1.90 -10.47
CA ASP A 150 15.85 -0.52 -10.87
C ASP A 150 14.71 0.07 -11.71
N ARG A 151 14.22 -0.68 -12.70
CA ARG A 151 13.06 -0.28 -13.50
C ARG A 151 11.79 -0.13 -12.66
N LEU A 152 11.58 -1.03 -11.70
CA LEU A 152 10.48 -0.91 -10.75
C LEU A 152 10.61 0.35 -9.91
N THR A 153 11.80 0.64 -9.40
CA THR A 153 12.08 1.85 -8.60
C THR A 153 11.72 3.12 -9.39
N ASP A 154 12.15 3.19 -10.65
CA ASP A 154 11.83 4.33 -11.52
C ASP A 154 10.33 4.50 -11.77
N ALA A 155 9.61 3.40 -11.98
CA ALA A 155 8.17 3.45 -12.23
C ALA A 155 7.37 3.78 -10.95
N TRP A 156 7.78 3.24 -9.81
CA TRP A 156 7.07 3.39 -8.55
C TRP A 156 7.40 4.68 -7.78
N LYS A 157 8.46 5.42 -8.16
CA LYS A 157 8.85 6.68 -7.47
C LYS A 157 7.74 7.73 -7.44
N CYS A 158 6.72 7.61 -8.30
CA CYS A 158 5.56 8.50 -8.29
C CYS A 158 4.80 8.50 -6.96
N ILE A 159 4.89 7.45 -6.14
CA ILE A 159 4.28 7.43 -4.80
C ILE A 159 4.85 8.51 -3.88
N ASN A 160 6.11 8.91 -4.08
CA ASN A 160 6.76 9.96 -3.29
C ASN A 160 6.18 11.35 -3.57
N GLN A 161 5.47 11.56 -4.68
CA GLN A 161 4.76 12.82 -4.94
C GLN A 161 3.70 13.12 -3.87
N ILE A 162 3.08 12.07 -3.32
CA ILE A 162 2.08 12.19 -2.25
C ILE A 162 2.71 12.00 -0.88
N LEU A 163 3.60 11.04 -0.74
CA LEU A 163 4.23 10.71 0.54
C LEU A 163 5.29 11.73 0.98
N GLY A 164 5.78 12.56 0.05
CA GLY A 164 6.95 13.40 0.25
C GLY A 164 8.26 12.62 0.10
N GLU A 165 9.35 13.33 -0.12
CA GLU A 165 10.67 12.73 -0.18
C GLU A 165 11.09 12.17 1.20
N PRO A 166 11.72 10.99 1.25
CA PRO A 166 12.13 10.40 2.51
C PRO A 166 13.12 11.30 3.26
N GLY A 167 12.85 11.55 4.56
CA GLY A 167 13.66 12.44 5.41
C GLY A 167 13.27 13.91 5.34
N SER A 168 12.22 14.30 4.61
CA SER A 168 11.70 15.67 4.53
C SER A 168 10.57 15.94 5.52
N GLU A 169 10.58 15.33 6.71
CA GLU A 169 9.68 15.78 7.76
C GLU A 169 10.00 17.24 8.07
N THR A 170 9.10 18.12 7.70
CA THR A 170 9.13 19.53 8.10
C THR A 170 9.19 19.57 9.62
N LYS A 171 10.33 20.02 10.15
CA LYS A 171 10.41 20.52 11.50
C LYS A 171 9.39 21.67 11.59
N ASN A 172 8.21 21.39 12.10
CA ASN A 172 7.34 22.43 12.61
C ASN A 172 8.07 23.03 13.80
N THR A 173 8.86 24.05 13.54
CA THR A 173 9.34 24.97 14.57
C THR A 173 8.09 25.66 15.09
N VAL A 174 7.64 25.20 16.25
CA VAL A 174 6.79 26.00 17.11
C VAL A 174 7.62 27.24 17.45
N SER A 175 7.31 28.34 16.82
CA SER A 175 7.85 29.64 17.21
C SER A 175 7.17 30.00 18.52
N ASP A 176 7.90 29.84 19.62
CA ASP A 176 7.54 30.42 20.90
C ASP A 176 7.34 31.91 20.74
N GLY A 177 6.08 32.30 20.77
CA GLY A 177 5.66 33.70 20.78
C GLY A 177 6.10 34.38 22.06
N ASN A 178 7.00 35.29 21.85
CA ASN A 178 7.48 36.38 22.68
C ASN A 178 6.52 36.81 23.79
N ALA A 179 6.89 36.52 25.05
CA ALA A 179 6.32 37.11 26.24
C ALA A 179 6.68 38.61 26.28
N ARG A 180 5.70 39.47 26.03
CA ARG A 180 5.83 40.90 26.33
C ARG A 180 5.60 41.17 27.81
N GLU A 181 6.66 41.56 28.49
CA GLU A 181 6.63 42.14 29.85
C GLU A 181 5.70 43.35 29.86
N ALA A 182 4.70 43.29 30.73
CA ALA A 182 3.91 44.46 31.15
C ALA A 182 4.67 45.19 32.26
N LYS A 183 5.23 46.35 31.98
CA LYS A 183 5.74 47.28 32.97
C LYS A 183 4.58 47.94 33.75
N THR A 184 4.49 47.62 35.01
CA THR A 184 3.67 48.32 35.97
C THR A 184 4.30 49.69 36.22
N ARG A 185 3.54 50.76 36.01
CA ARG A 185 3.83 52.11 36.55
C ARG A 185 2.88 52.39 37.68
N THR A 186 3.46 52.51 38.87
CA THR A 186 2.86 53.08 40.07
C THR A 186 2.79 54.61 39.94
N ILE A 187 1.65 55.19 40.20
CA ILE A 187 1.44 56.38 41.01
C ILE A 187 0.06 56.25 41.67
#